data_9a9bf25afc4190129be68ba87c082192
#
_entry.id   9a9bf25afc4190129be68ba87c082192
#
_cell.length_a   1.000
_cell.length_b   1.000
_cell.length_c   1.000
_cell.angle_alpha   90.00
_cell.angle_beta   90.00
_cell.angle_gamma   90.00
#
_symmetry.space_group_name_H-M   'P 1'
#
loop_
_entity.id
_entity.type
_entity.pdbx_description
1 polymer ?
#
loop_
_entity_poly.entity_id
_entity_poly.type
_entity_poly.pdbx_seq_one_letter_code
_entity_poly.pdbx_strand_id
1 'polypeptide(L)'
;MEQTRSTAIVYVDGLNLYKGQLHKRPGNKWLDIVSLFDTLLAEHEVLMVHYFTARILGRLNPEDPKAPNRQDAYLRALNTLARATVHDDSQFVIRPGYSREYINGKETPPFHWIRVYKVQEKGSDVKLASQLLMDAVDGLAGTYVVVSNDSDLARPIEIVKTRFNARVGVVYPRSQRTNQFIKIGIDWEIFLHPSLAESHQLPDVIHRAKGNPIRRPEEWSKN
;
A
#
# COMPACT_ATOMS: atom_id res chain seq x y z
N MET A 1 22.62 -27.25 -10.51
CA MET A 1 22.41 -25.95 -11.18
C MET A 1 21.47 -25.18 -10.26
N GLU A 2 21.95 -24.17 -9.55
CA GLU A 2 21.11 -23.26 -8.80
C GLU A 2 20.22 -22.52 -9.80
N GLN A 3 18.93 -22.70 -9.70
CA GLN A 3 17.96 -21.94 -10.49
C GLN A 3 18.05 -20.50 -9.98
N THR A 4 18.65 -19.60 -10.76
CA THR A 4 18.65 -18.16 -10.47
C THR A 4 17.21 -17.70 -10.37
N ARG A 5 16.78 -17.30 -9.17
CA ARG A 5 15.43 -16.74 -8.94
C ARG A 5 15.26 -15.48 -9.79
N SER A 6 14.09 -15.29 -10.37
CA SER A 6 13.75 -14.05 -11.05
C SER A 6 13.70 -12.91 -10.02
N THR A 7 14.32 -11.77 -10.33
CA THR A 7 14.30 -10.58 -9.45
C THR A 7 12.94 -9.92 -9.46
N ALA A 8 12.51 -9.36 -8.30
CA ALA A 8 11.27 -8.63 -8.17
C ALA A 8 11.43 -7.31 -7.41
N ILE A 9 10.68 -6.27 -7.81
CA ILE A 9 10.47 -5.04 -7.05
C ILE A 9 8.99 -4.92 -6.73
N VAL A 10 8.66 -4.55 -5.50
CA VAL A 10 7.28 -4.48 -5.00
C VAL A 10 6.87 -3.03 -4.75
N TYR A 11 5.68 -2.64 -5.24
CA TYR A 11 5.11 -1.30 -5.13
C TYR A 11 3.82 -1.38 -4.32
N VAL A 12 3.86 -0.91 -3.09
CA VAL A 12 2.75 -1.03 -2.14
C VAL A 12 1.97 0.27 -2.05
N ASP A 13 0.71 0.23 -2.46
CA ASP A 13 -0.27 1.25 -2.12
C ASP A 13 -0.65 1.07 -0.63
N GLY A 14 -0.05 1.91 0.21
CA GLY A 14 -0.20 1.81 1.67
C GLY A 14 -1.63 2.04 2.14
N LEU A 15 -2.39 2.92 1.47
CA LEU A 15 -3.79 3.15 1.83
C LEU A 15 -4.68 1.96 1.47
N ASN A 16 -4.45 1.35 0.31
CA ASN A 16 -5.17 0.14 -0.11
C ASN A 16 -4.83 -1.05 0.79
N LEU A 17 -3.54 -1.24 1.10
CA LEU A 17 -3.10 -2.27 2.04
C LEU A 17 -3.72 -2.06 3.43
N TYR A 18 -3.68 -0.83 3.95
CA TYR A 18 -4.28 -0.50 5.24
C TYR A 18 -5.78 -0.82 5.26
N LYS A 19 -6.55 -0.34 4.30
CA LYS A 19 -8.01 -0.56 4.22
C LYS A 19 -8.37 -2.04 4.02
N GLY A 20 -7.56 -2.77 3.26
CA GLY A 20 -7.82 -4.18 2.94
C GLY A 20 -7.44 -5.13 4.08
N GLN A 21 -6.30 -4.89 4.74
CA GLN A 21 -5.70 -5.86 5.65
C GLN A 21 -5.54 -5.39 7.09
N LEU A 22 -5.33 -4.08 7.33
CA LEU A 22 -4.83 -3.62 8.63
C LEU A 22 -5.86 -2.83 9.44
N HIS A 23 -6.81 -2.15 8.80
CA HIS A 23 -7.72 -1.18 9.46
C HIS A 23 -8.44 -1.76 10.68
N LYS A 24 -9.06 -2.94 10.54
CA LYS A 24 -9.83 -3.60 11.61
C LYS A 24 -9.03 -4.66 12.38
N ARG A 25 -7.71 -4.71 12.18
CA ARG A 25 -6.83 -5.72 12.79
C ARG A 25 -5.64 -5.03 13.44
N PRO A 26 -5.79 -4.52 14.68
CA PRO A 26 -4.71 -3.79 15.37
C PRO A 26 -3.40 -4.58 15.40
N GLY A 27 -3.44 -5.86 15.73
CA GLY A 27 -2.28 -6.75 15.79
C GLY A 27 -1.51 -6.91 14.48
N ASN A 28 -2.10 -6.57 13.32
CA ASN A 28 -1.46 -6.66 12.02
C ASN A 28 -0.79 -5.34 11.57
N LYS A 29 -0.98 -4.24 12.32
CA LYS A 29 -0.54 -2.90 11.88
C LYS A 29 0.96 -2.67 11.99
N TRP A 30 1.68 -3.51 12.74
CA TRP A 30 3.15 -3.44 12.89
C TRP A 30 3.86 -4.33 11.89
N LEU A 31 3.40 -4.32 10.64
CA LEU A 31 3.74 -5.26 9.57
C LEU A 31 5.17 -5.07 9.08
N ASP A 32 5.95 -6.16 9.03
CA ASP A 32 7.21 -6.23 8.28
C ASP A 32 6.90 -6.53 6.80
N ILE A 33 6.90 -5.48 5.98
CA ILE A 33 6.57 -5.61 4.56
C ILE A 33 7.63 -6.37 3.77
N VAL A 34 8.90 -6.33 4.19
CA VAL A 34 9.98 -7.04 3.50
C VAL A 34 9.84 -8.54 3.77
N SER A 35 9.72 -8.94 5.03
CA SER A 35 9.53 -10.34 5.41
C SER A 35 8.25 -10.93 4.81
N LEU A 36 7.16 -10.14 4.76
CA LEU A 36 5.91 -10.56 4.12
C LEU A 36 6.12 -10.89 2.64
N PHE A 37 6.75 -9.97 1.88
CA PHE A 37 6.91 -10.19 0.44
C PHE A 37 8.00 -11.19 0.10
N ASP A 38 9.02 -11.37 0.92
CA ASP A 38 9.97 -12.49 0.78
C ASP A 38 9.26 -13.86 0.89
N THR A 39 8.29 -13.96 1.80
CA THR A 39 7.50 -15.20 1.96
C THR A 39 6.48 -15.36 0.83
N LEU A 40 5.75 -14.30 0.50
CA LEU A 40 4.69 -14.33 -0.51
C LEU A 40 5.24 -14.60 -1.92
N LEU A 41 6.45 -14.14 -2.20
CA LEU A 41 7.14 -14.22 -3.48
C LEU A 41 8.38 -15.13 -3.40
N ALA A 42 8.27 -16.24 -2.69
CA ALA A 42 9.41 -17.14 -2.41
C ALA A 42 10.16 -17.64 -3.66
N GLU A 43 9.51 -17.64 -4.83
CA GLU A 43 10.12 -17.98 -6.12
C GLU A 43 10.92 -16.83 -6.75
N HIS A 44 10.85 -15.62 -6.16
CA HIS A 44 11.55 -14.43 -6.61
C HIS A 44 12.57 -13.98 -5.56
N GLU A 45 13.59 -13.28 -6.02
CA GLU A 45 14.47 -12.47 -5.17
C GLU A 45 13.87 -11.05 -5.10
N VAL A 46 13.31 -10.68 -3.94
CA VAL A 46 12.76 -9.33 -3.73
C VAL A 46 13.90 -8.36 -3.51
N LEU A 47 14.18 -7.50 -4.48
CA LEU A 47 15.27 -6.51 -4.41
C LEU A 47 14.88 -5.32 -3.55
N MET A 48 13.64 -4.83 -3.69
CA MET A 48 13.16 -3.63 -3.02
C MET A 48 11.64 -3.67 -2.83
N VAL A 49 11.16 -3.07 -1.74
CA VAL A 49 9.74 -2.82 -1.48
C VAL A 49 9.55 -1.30 -1.32
N HIS A 50 8.87 -0.68 -2.26
CA HIS A 50 8.45 0.72 -2.19
C HIS A 50 7.09 0.83 -1.52
N TYR A 51 6.98 1.61 -0.45
CA TYR A 51 5.74 1.82 0.30
C TYR A 51 5.26 3.26 0.14
N PHE A 52 4.15 3.46 -0.55
CA PHE A 52 3.56 4.77 -0.85
C PHE A 52 2.40 5.07 0.08
N THR A 53 2.44 6.22 0.72
CA THR A 53 1.38 6.63 1.65
C THR A 53 1.35 8.14 1.84
N ALA A 54 0.25 8.64 2.43
CA ALA A 54 0.17 10.01 2.94
C ALA A 54 0.17 10.02 4.47
N ARG A 55 0.77 11.05 5.05
CA ARG A 55 0.76 11.24 6.50
C ARG A 55 -0.62 11.62 7.01
N ILE A 56 -1.08 10.91 8.05
CA ILE A 56 -2.36 11.20 8.71
C ILE A 56 -2.30 12.59 9.33
N LEU A 57 -3.34 13.38 9.10
CA LEU A 57 -3.52 14.66 9.78
C LEU A 57 -4.44 14.48 10.98
N GLY A 58 -3.94 14.74 12.20
CA GLY A 58 -4.70 14.53 13.45
C GLY A 58 -6.02 15.29 13.48
N ARG A 59 -6.08 16.50 12.85
CA ARG A 59 -7.31 17.30 12.72
C ARG A 59 -8.42 16.62 11.92
N LEU A 60 -8.09 15.57 11.13
CA LEU A 60 -9.05 14.81 10.34
C LEU A 60 -9.61 13.61 11.08
N ASN A 61 -9.05 13.29 12.22
CA ASN A 61 -9.47 12.16 13.04
C ASN A 61 -9.57 12.57 14.51
N PRO A 62 -10.55 13.42 14.88
CA PRO A 62 -10.69 13.92 16.24
C PRO A 62 -10.98 12.79 17.26
N GLU A 63 -11.53 11.67 16.80
CA GLU A 63 -11.81 10.50 17.64
C GLU A 63 -10.52 9.71 17.98
N ASP A 64 -9.45 9.89 17.18
CA ASP A 64 -8.17 9.23 17.39
C ASP A 64 -6.99 10.19 17.14
N PRO A 65 -6.79 11.17 18.03
CA PRO A 65 -5.75 12.20 17.87
C PRO A 65 -4.32 11.65 17.91
N LYS A 66 -4.11 10.42 18.38
CA LYS A 66 -2.80 9.75 18.43
C LYS A 66 -2.48 8.97 17.15
N ALA A 67 -3.40 8.84 16.22
CA ALA A 67 -3.18 8.10 14.97
C ALA A 67 -1.93 8.57 14.19
N PRO A 68 -1.64 9.90 14.06
CA PRO A 68 -0.43 10.37 13.40
C PRO A 68 0.86 9.88 14.07
N ASN A 69 0.90 9.85 15.40
CA ASN A 69 2.08 9.40 16.15
C ASN A 69 2.35 7.91 15.93
N ARG A 70 1.30 7.09 15.89
CA ARG A 70 1.42 5.66 15.61
C ARG A 70 1.85 5.40 14.17
N GLN A 71 1.30 6.15 13.21
CA GLN A 71 1.76 6.07 11.83
C GLN A 71 3.23 6.47 11.72
N ASP A 72 3.65 7.59 12.35
CA ASP A 72 5.04 8.02 12.35
C ASP A 72 5.99 6.95 12.91
N ALA A 73 5.61 6.30 14.03
CA ALA A 73 6.38 5.20 14.58
C ALA A 73 6.54 4.05 13.57
N TYR A 74 5.47 3.70 12.86
CA TYR A 74 5.50 2.66 11.83
C TYR A 74 6.37 3.04 10.63
N LEU A 75 6.22 4.24 10.08
CA LEU A 75 7.02 4.68 8.94
C LEU A 75 8.51 4.75 9.28
N ARG A 76 8.85 5.20 10.51
CA ARG A 76 10.23 5.14 11.00
C ARG A 76 10.74 3.72 11.16
N ALA A 77 9.88 2.79 11.58
CA ALA A 77 10.25 1.37 11.67
C ALA A 77 10.50 0.77 10.28
N LEU A 78 9.64 1.04 9.30
CA LEU A 78 9.86 0.61 7.91
C LEU A 78 11.18 1.16 7.33
N ASN A 79 11.53 2.41 7.64
CA ASN A 79 12.80 3.02 7.20
C ASN A 79 14.05 2.39 7.85
N THR A 80 13.91 1.46 8.79
CA THR A 80 15.06 0.67 9.29
C THR A 80 15.32 -0.60 8.45
N LEU A 81 14.40 -0.98 7.60
CA LEU A 81 14.52 -2.15 6.74
C LEU A 81 15.40 -1.83 5.54
N ALA A 82 16.46 -2.61 5.33
CA ALA A 82 17.45 -2.35 4.27
C ALA A 82 16.86 -2.37 2.85
N ARG A 83 15.77 -3.16 2.64
CA ARG A 83 15.11 -3.32 1.34
C ARG A 83 13.73 -2.68 1.30
N ALA A 84 13.49 -1.64 2.10
CA ALA A 84 12.26 -0.86 2.04
C ALA A 84 12.56 0.61 1.81
N THR A 85 11.77 1.25 0.97
CA THR A 85 11.77 2.70 0.76
C THR A 85 10.37 3.25 1.00
N VAL A 86 10.26 4.20 1.93
CA VAL A 86 8.98 4.83 2.29
C VAL A 86 8.84 6.16 1.56
N HIS A 87 7.75 6.31 0.81
CA HIS A 87 7.33 7.52 0.12
C HIS A 87 6.11 8.10 0.83
N ASP A 88 6.32 8.99 1.80
CA ASP A 88 5.30 9.52 2.71
C ASP A 88 5.03 11.03 2.53
N ASP A 89 5.50 11.59 1.44
CA ASP A 89 5.37 13.00 1.07
C ASP A 89 4.07 13.33 0.31
N SER A 90 3.13 12.39 0.19
CA SER A 90 1.76 12.62 -0.27
C SER A 90 0.92 13.30 0.80
N GLN A 91 -0.16 13.98 0.40
CA GLN A 91 -0.92 14.85 1.30
C GLN A 91 -2.41 14.54 1.29
N PHE A 92 -3.04 14.65 2.47
CA PHE A 92 -4.48 14.75 2.55
C PHE A 92 -4.94 16.19 2.32
N VAL A 93 -5.89 16.38 1.41
CA VAL A 93 -6.53 17.65 1.12
C VAL A 93 -7.96 17.60 1.61
N ILE A 94 -8.33 18.63 2.39
CA ILE A 94 -9.71 18.83 2.87
C ILE A 94 -10.29 20.02 2.13
N ARG A 95 -11.42 19.82 1.47
CA ARG A 95 -12.14 20.90 0.82
C ARG A 95 -13.63 20.80 1.13
N PRO A 96 -14.31 21.92 1.42
CA PRO A 96 -15.76 21.93 1.43
C PRO A 96 -16.27 21.60 0.02
N GLY A 97 -17.33 20.84 -0.05
CA GLY A 97 -17.94 20.45 -1.32
C GLY A 97 -19.36 19.96 -1.10
N TYR A 98 -20.01 19.60 -2.19
CA TYR A 98 -21.34 18.99 -2.15
C TYR A 98 -21.23 17.50 -2.47
N SER A 99 -22.03 16.68 -1.80
CA SER A 99 -22.23 15.26 -2.11
C SER A 99 -23.72 14.98 -2.18
N ARG A 100 -24.06 13.99 -2.99
CA ARG A 100 -25.44 13.49 -3.02
C ARG A 100 -25.72 12.78 -1.71
N GLU A 101 -26.86 13.09 -1.11
CA GLU A 101 -27.34 12.34 0.03
C GLU A 101 -27.74 10.94 -0.43
N TYR A 102 -27.28 9.91 0.31
CA TYR A 102 -27.75 8.56 0.07
C TYR A 102 -29.15 8.38 0.66
N ILE A 103 -30.13 8.22 -0.20
CA ILE A 103 -31.51 7.88 0.18
C ILE A 103 -31.82 6.54 -0.46
N ASN A 104 -32.09 5.53 0.36
CA ASN A 104 -32.35 4.17 -0.11
C ASN A 104 -33.50 4.16 -1.13
N GLY A 105 -33.29 3.50 -2.28
CA GLY A 105 -34.25 3.43 -3.37
C GLY A 105 -34.40 4.69 -4.23
N LYS A 106 -33.54 5.73 -4.02
CA LYS A 106 -33.51 6.96 -4.84
C LYS A 106 -32.18 7.13 -5.55
N GLU A 107 -31.94 6.33 -6.57
CA GLU A 107 -30.71 6.39 -7.37
C GLU A 107 -30.82 7.35 -8.58
N THR A 108 -32.02 7.90 -8.83
CA THR A 108 -32.33 8.82 -9.95
C THR A 108 -32.70 10.21 -9.47
N PRO A 109 -32.54 11.25 -10.31
CA PRO A 109 -32.98 12.62 -9.99
C PRO A 109 -34.47 12.74 -9.65
N PRO A 110 -34.87 13.74 -8.84
CA PRO A 110 -34.01 14.80 -8.29
C PRO A 110 -33.18 14.33 -7.08
N PHE A 111 -31.88 14.75 -7.07
CA PHE A 111 -30.98 14.42 -5.97
C PHE A 111 -30.99 15.50 -4.90
N HIS A 112 -30.98 15.10 -3.63
CA HIS A 112 -30.69 16.00 -2.53
C HIS A 112 -29.17 16.14 -2.35
N TRP A 113 -28.68 17.38 -2.27
CA TRP A 113 -27.27 17.71 -2.13
C TRP A 113 -26.99 18.26 -0.74
N ILE A 114 -26.04 17.62 -0.05
CA ILE A 114 -25.58 18.07 1.26
C ILE A 114 -24.17 18.63 1.18
N ARG A 115 -23.87 19.62 2.00
CA ARG A 115 -22.55 20.21 2.13
C ARG A 115 -21.71 19.34 3.06
N VAL A 116 -20.52 18.92 2.61
CA VAL A 116 -19.62 18.02 3.33
C VAL A 116 -18.18 18.49 3.21
N TYR A 117 -17.34 18.05 4.14
CA TYR A 117 -15.89 18.09 3.93
C TYR A 117 -15.47 16.84 3.14
N LYS A 118 -14.91 17.05 1.95
CA LYS A 118 -14.30 15.99 1.16
C LYS A 118 -12.84 15.87 1.58
N VAL A 119 -12.48 14.69 2.08
CA VAL A 119 -11.09 14.32 2.42
C VAL A 119 -10.57 13.43 1.31
N GLN A 120 -9.50 13.86 0.66
CA GLN A 120 -8.88 13.12 -0.43
C GLN A 120 -7.39 13.02 -0.18
N GLU A 121 -6.84 11.83 -0.32
CA GLU A 121 -5.41 11.68 -0.50
C GLU A 121 -5.02 12.10 -1.91
N LYS A 122 -3.87 12.74 -2.04
CA LYS A 122 -3.34 13.16 -3.34
C LYS A 122 -1.87 12.86 -3.47
N GLY A 123 -1.53 12.19 -4.55
CA GLY A 123 -0.17 12.03 -5.02
C GLY A 123 0.44 10.66 -4.84
N SER A 124 -0.04 9.78 -3.94
CA SER A 124 0.58 8.45 -3.77
C SER A 124 0.46 7.58 -5.00
N ASP A 125 -0.71 7.54 -5.65
CA ASP A 125 -0.90 6.73 -6.88
C ASP A 125 -0.03 7.23 -8.03
N VAL A 126 0.07 8.57 -8.18
CA VAL A 126 0.95 9.17 -9.19
C VAL A 126 2.42 8.84 -8.92
N LYS A 127 2.87 8.90 -7.67
CA LYS A 127 4.24 8.56 -7.28
C LYS A 127 4.53 7.07 -7.48
N LEU A 128 3.60 6.21 -7.07
CA LEU A 128 3.70 4.77 -7.29
C LEU A 128 3.82 4.47 -8.78
N ALA A 129 2.92 5.02 -9.59
CA ALA A 129 2.93 4.83 -11.04
C ALA A 129 4.23 5.36 -11.68
N SER A 130 4.71 6.53 -11.24
CA SER A 130 5.95 7.12 -11.74
C SER A 130 7.17 6.26 -11.39
N GLN A 131 7.29 5.80 -10.12
CA GLN A 131 8.38 4.93 -9.70
C GLN A 131 8.36 3.59 -10.45
N LEU A 132 7.20 2.96 -10.56
CA LEU A 132 7.02 1.73 -11.34
C LEU A 132 7.51 1.89 -12.78
N LEU A 133 7.14 2.99 -13.43
CA LEU A 133 7.55 3.26 -14.81
C LEU A 133 9.04 3.55 -14.93
N MET A 134 9.62 4.33 -14.01
CA MET A 134 11.05 4.63 -14.00
C MET A 134 11.88 3.36 -13.83
N ASP A 135 11.54 2.54 -12.85
CA ASP A 135 12.26 1.28 -12.58
C ASP A 135 12.15 0.31 -13.77
N ALA A 136 11.00 0.31 -14.47
CA ALA A 136 10.82 -0.49 -15.68
C ALA A 136 11.63 0.04 -16.88
N VAL A 137 11.76 1.36 -17.03
CA VAL A 137 12.64 1.99 -18.02
C VAL A 137 14.09 1.61 -17.78
N ASP A 138 14.49 1.62 -16.51
CA ASP A 138 15.88 1.31 -16.11
C ASP A 138 16.15 -0.21 -16.08
N GLY A 139 15.12 -1.05 -16.25
CA GLY A 139 15.25 -2.50 -16.29
C GLY A 139 15.72 -3.12 -14.97
N LEU A 140 15.33 -2.54 -13.83
CA LEU A 140 15.89 -2.88 -12.50
C LEU A 140 15.49 -4.27 -12.00
N ALA A 141 14.41 -4.87 -12.53
CA ALA A 141 13.96 -6.21 -12.14
C ALA A 141 13.31 -6.96 -13.30
N GLY A 142 13.27 -8.28 -13.20
CA GLY A 142 12.54 -9.12 -14.17
C GLY A 142 11.03 -9.14 -13.94
N THR A 143 10.59 -8.81 -12.73
CA THR A 143 9.16 -8.80 -12.34
C THR A 143 8.85 -7.57 -11.51
N TYR A 144 7.75 -6.91 -11.81
CA TYR A 144 7.22 -5.75 -11.08
C TYR A 144 5.90 -6.14 -10.40
N VAL A 145 5.81 -5.95 -9.08
CA VAL A 145 4.67 -6.42 -8.28
C VAL A 145 3.91 -5.24 -7.71
N VAL A 146 2.66 -5.06 -8.11
CA VAL A 146 1.81 -3.99 -7.61
C VAL A 146 0.86 -4.51 -6.54
N VAL A 147 0.84 -3.87 -5.38
CA VAL A 147 -0.01 -4.24 -4.23
C VAL A 147 -1.12 -3.22 -4.08
N SER A 148 -2.20 -3.40 -4.81
CA SER A 148 -3.37 -2.51 -4.80
C SER A 148 -4.59 -3.17 -5.44
N ASN A 149 -5.79 -2.66 -5.10
CA ASN A 149 -7.04 -2.92 -5.82
C ASN A 149 -7.45 -1.71 -6.70
N ASP A 150 -6.63 -0.65 -6.77
CA ASP A 150 -7.01 0.57 -7.46
C ASP A 150 -6.86 0.44 -8.98
N SER A 151 -7.97 0.64 -9.68
CA SER A 151 -8.02 0.57 -11.14
C SER A 151 -7.23 1.68 -11.85
N ASP A 152 -6.92 2.78 -11.19
CA ASP A 152 -6.18 3.90 -11.76
C ASP A 152 -4.73 3.50 -12.08
N LEU A 153 -4.23 2.43 -11.44
CA LEU A 153 -2.93 1.83 -11.73
C LEU A 153 -2.92 0.93 -12.98
N ALA A 154 -4.07 0.71 -13.63
CA ALA A 154 -4.15 -0.16 -14.81
C ALA A 154 -3.27 0.33 -15.96
N ARG A 155 -3.28 1.63 -16.24
CA ARG A 155 -2.50 2.18 -17.37
C ARG A 155 -0.99 2.09 -17.18
N PRO A 156 -0.39 2.46 -16.04
CA PRO A 156 1.05 2.23 -15.80
C PRO A 156 1.42 0.75 -15.87
N ILE A 157 0.63 -0.17 -15.33
CA ILE A 157 0.84 -1.62 -15.44
C ILE A 157 0.86 -2.06 -16.91
N GLU A 158 -0.11 -1.63 -17.71
CA GLU A 158 -0.19 -1.93 -19.13
C GLU A 158 1.06 -1.45 -19.89
N ILE A 159 1.55 -0.25 -19.58
CA ILE A 159 2.77 0.30 -20.19
C ILE A 159 3.98 -0.57 -19.85
N VAL A 160 4.13 -0.98 -18.59
CA VAL A 160 5.24 -1.86 -18.16
C VAL A 160 5.22 -3.16 -18.93
N LYS A 161 4.07 -3.79 -19.08
CA LYS A 161 3.94 -5.04 -19.83
C LYS A 161 4.21 -4.89 -21.32
N THR A 162 3.58 -3.89 -21.95
CA THR A 162 3.54 -3.82 -23.42
C THR A 162 4.76 -3.11 -24.02
N ARG A 163 5.34 -2.13 -23.31
CA ARG A 163 6.48 -1.36 -23.82
C ARG A 163 7.82 -1.91 -23.38
N PHE A 164 7.90 -2.44 -22.16
CA PHE A 164 9.16 -2.94 -21.59
C PHE A 164 9.24 -4.46 -21.59
N ASN A 165 8.18 -5.15 -22.05
CA ASN A 165 8.09 -6.62 -22.06
C ASN A 165 8.45 -7.26 -20.71
N ALA A 166 8.11 -6.56 -19.63
CA ALA A 166 8.38 -6.99 -18.26
C ALA A 166 7.21 -7.80 -17.69
N ARG A 167 7.50 -8.71 -16.78
CA ARG A 167 6.45 -9.45 -16.07
C ARG A 167 5.83 -8.57 -14.99
N VAL A 168 4.52 -8.61 -14.87
CA VAL A 168 3.79 -7.87 -13.82
C VAL A 168 2.88 -8.80 -13.05
N GLY A 169 3.12 -8.88 -11.73
CA GLY A 169 2.24 -9.51 -10.77
C GLY A 169 1.38 -8.50 -10.00
N VAL A 170 0.23 -8.93 -9.54
CA VAL A 170 -0.63 -8.12 -8.67
C VAL A 170 -0.94 -8.87 -7.39
N VAL A 171 -0.76 -8.19 -6.26
CA VAL A 171 -1.21 -8.65 -4.95
C VAL A 171 -2.42 -7.82 -4.53
N TYR A 172 -3.56 -8.45 -4.37
CA TYR A 172 -4.80 -7.81 -3.94
C TYR A 172 -4.90 -7.77 -2.40
N PRO A 173 -4.88 -6.59 -1.77
CA PRO A 173 -5.15 -6.46 -0.35
C PRO A 173 -6.57 -6.84 0.05
N ARG A 174 -7.53 -6.77 -0.87
CA ARG A 174 -8.93 -7.18 -0.65
C ARG A 174 -9.23 -8.43 -1.45
N SER A 175 -10.21 -9.20 -0.99
CA SER A 175 -10.67 -10.43 -1.65
C SER A 175 -11.46 -10.16 -2.96
N GLN A 176 -11.14 -9.09 -3.67
CA GLN A 176 -11.83 -8.67 -4.87
C GLN A 176 -10.82 -8.33 -5.97
N ARG A 177 -11.02 -8.88 -7.15
CA ARG A 177 -10.24 -8.56 -8.35
C ARG A 177 -10.60 -7.20 -8.91
N THR A 178 -9.63 -6.57 -9.56
CA THR A 178 -9.83 -5.37 -10.36
C THR A 178 -9.96 -5.78 -11.82
N ASN A 179 -11.14 -5.58 -12.41
CA ASN A 179 -11.43 -6.01 -13.79
C ASN A 179 -10.47 -5.42 -14.83
N GLN A 180 -9.98 -4.20 -14.62
CA GLN A 180 -9.02 -3.54 -15.47
C GLN A 180 -7.70 -4.31 -15.54
N PHE A 181 -7.22 -4.85 -14.40
CA PHE A 181 -5.99 -5.64 -14.35
C PHE A 181 -6.13 -6.96 -15.11
N ILE A 182 -7.30 -7.61 -15.03
CA ILE A 182 -7.61 -8.82 -15.80
C ILE A 182 -7.57 -8.52 -17.31
N LYS A 183 -8.17 -7.40 -17.76
CA LYS A 183 -8.18 -6.98 -19.17
C LYS A 183 -6.80 -6.72 -19.74
N ILE A 184 -5.86 -6.24 -18.93
CA ILE A 184 -4.46 -6.02 -19.32
C ILE A 184 -3.72 -7.35 -19.48
N GLY A 185 -4.21 -8.44 -18.87
CA GLY A 185 -3.56 -9.75 -18.87
C GLY A 185 -2.29 -9.74 -18.01
N ILE A 186 -2.39 -9.35 -16.74
CA ILE A 186 -1.29 -9.49 -15.76
C ILE A 186 -0.79 -10.92 -15.73
N ASP A 187 0.49 -11.14 -15.42
CA ASP A 187 1.11 -12.47 -15.53
C ASP A 187 0.66 -13.42 -14.43
N TRP A 188 0.40 -12.89 -13.24
CA TRP A 188 -0.13 -13.63 -12.10
C TRP A 188 -0.77 -12.69 -11.07
N GLU A 189 -1.59 -13.27 -10.18
CA GLU A 189 -2.25 -12.56 -9.10
C GLU A 189 -2.26 -13.37 -7.81
N ILE A 190 -2.21 -12.67 -6.68
CA ILE A 190 -2.33 -13.24 -5.34
C ILE A 190 -3.30 -12.41 -4.52
N PHE A 191 -4.17 -13.08 -3.76
CA PHE A 191 -4.98 -12.43 -2.72
C PHE A 191 -4.24 -12.51 -1.39
N LEU A 192 -3.98 -11.35 -0.79
CA LEU A 192 -3.29 -11.31 0.50
C LEU A 192 -4.22 -11.81 1.60
N HIS A 193 -3.86 -12.92 2.21
CA HIS A 193 -4.63 -13.47 3.32
C HIS A 193 -4.22 -12.79 4.64
N PRO A 194 -5.18 -12.44 5.52
CA PRO A 194 -4.90 -11.74 6.79
C PRO A 194 -3.90 -12.44 7.72
N SER A 195 -3.85 -13.76 7.71
CA SER A 195 -2.91 -14.54 8.52
C SER A 195 -1.44 -14.29 8.14
N LEU A 196 -1.15 -13.99 6.86
CA LEU A 196 0.19 -13.63 6.45
C LEU A 196 0.63 -12.30 7.05
N ALA A 197 -0.23 -11.29 7.08
CA ALA A 197 0.07 -10.05 7.77
C ALA A 197 0.25 -10.27 9.28
N GLU A 198 -0.48 -11.20 9.88
CA GLU A 198 -0.36 -11.54 11.29
C GLU A 198 0.97 -12.21 11.66
N SER A 199 1.50 -13.08 10.80
CA SER A 199 2.74 -13.82 11.03
C SER A 199 4.01 -13.00 10.74
N HIS A 200 3.91 -11.90 9.96
CA HIS A 200 5.03 -11.08 9.55
C HIS A 200 5.00 -9.71 10.24
N GLN A 201 5.34 -9.69 11.52
CA GLN A 201 5.37 -8.44 12.29
C GLN A 201 6.80 -8.05 12.62
N LEU A 202 7.08 -6.74 12.61
CA LEU A 202 8.34 -6.17 13.07
C LEU A 202 8.54 -6.48 14.58
N PRO A 203 9.78 -6.51 15.06
CA PRO A 203 10.07 -6.61 16.48
C PRO A 203 9.38 -5.49 17.28
N ASP A 204 8.89 -5.79 18.49
CA ASP A 204 8.21 -4.81 19.34
C ASP A 204 9.10 -3.63 19.71
N VAL A 205 10.42 -3.85 19.74
CA VAL A 205 11.45 -2.83 19.99
C VAL A 205 12.52 -2.93 18.91
N ILE A 206 12.70 -1.87 18.14
CA ILE A 206 13.73 -1.76 17.12
C ILE A 206 14.83 -0.84 17.64
N HIS A 207 16.00 -1.40 17.88
CA HIS A 207 17.18 -0.66 18.30
C HIS A 207 17.84 -0.01 17.09
N ARG A 208 18.26 1.25 17.24
CA ARG A 208 18.95 2.01 16.21
C ARG A 208 20.37 2.35 16.65
N ALA A 209 21.27 2.50 15.71
CA ALA A 209 22.66 2.89 16.01
C ALA A 209 22.74 4.28 16.69
N LYS A 210 21.81 5.18 16.37
CA LYS A 210 21.69 6.52 16.99
C LYS A 210 20.22 6.82 17.30
N GLY A 211 19.98 7.47 18.46
CA GLY A 211 18.66 7.92 18.91
C GLY A 211 17.88 6.85 19.70
N ASN A 212 16.69 7.22 20.13
CA ASN A 212 15.85 6.34 20.95
C ASN A 212 15.33 5.14 20.12
N PRO A 213 15.13 3.97 20.75
CA PRO A 213 14.54 2.82 20.09
C PRO A 213 13.13 3.15 19.60
N ILE A 214 12.74 2.54 18.48
CA ILE A 214 11.37 2.63 17.96
C ILE A 214 10.59 1.50 18.62
N ARG A 215 9.44 1.81 19.19
CA ARG A 215 8.57 0.84 19.88
C ARG A 215 7.27 0.68 19.13
N ARG A 216 6.76 -0.55 19.11
CA ARG A 216 5.41 -0.84 18.66
C ARG A 216 4.41 -0.04 19.50
N PRO A 217 3.45 0.66 18.90
CA PRO A 217 2.36 1.28 19.63
C PRO A 217 1.58 0.25 20.47
N GLU A 218 1.28 0.58 21.73
CA GLU A 218 0.57 -0.33 22.64
C GLU A 218 -0.79 -0.77 22.07
N GLU A 219 -1.50 0.15 21.40
CA GLU A 219 -2.80 -0.12 20.78
C GLU A 219 -2.72 -1.12 19.61
N TRP A 220 -1.52 -1.46 19.18
CA TRP A 220 -1.26 -2.45 18.11
C TRP A 220 -0.66 -3.75 18.66
N SER A 221 -0.46 -3.85 19.95
CA SER A 221 -0.02 -5.09 20.59
C SER A 221 -1.08 -6.19 20.40
N LYS A 222 -0.63 -7.43 20.27
CA LYS A 222 -1.53 -8.59 20.34
C LYS A 222 -1.96 -8.73 21.80
N ASN A 223 -3.25 -8.65 22.09
CA ASN A 223 -3.80 -9.09 23.34
C ASN A 223 -3.73 -10.61 23.42
#